data_abc24ee79112178f8416286559c5501c
#
_entry.id   abc24ee79112178f8416286559c5501c
#
_cell.length_a   1.000
_cell.length_b   1.000
_cell.length_c   1.000
_cell.angle_alpha   90.00
_cell.angle_beta   90.00
_cell.angle_gamma   90.00
#
_symmetry.space_group_name_H-M   'P 1'
#
loop_
_entity.id
_entity.type
_entity.pdbx_description
1 polymer ?
#
loop_
_entity_poly.entity_id
_entity_poly.type
_entity_poly.pdbx_seq_one_letter_code
_entity_poly.pdbx_strand_id
1 'polypeptide(L)'
;MADNQEFVSGIDPHLAMTGDTETPRSEAGIGALMPWADKLWAITYPSHGPESGSGTGLYVIDEDLNMEKHPESVVSTCANRMVHSATDLLLIGPYVIDADGNVECVEALLEDAEGRPNRLTATMEHLDKPDELVYYLTMEGLLYEMDVETFDVSLCFDLNEELAISGAPEVSHFKGGHTANGRVVVSNNTYYEPEIRGERQSGRLAEYDGKSWTVLEEEPFLDVAGRRNFGEAIFATGWDSRSALLKVYADDEWRTYRLPKASHTFDHGWQTEWTRIREVETERYLMDCHGMFYELSPVAYDGRIWGVRPVSSHLRVIPDYCSFRGMFVAAGNETTPIHDANAVVGQPQSGLWFGKTDDLWDFGKPQGWGAPWQETPVRANNPSDPFLMTGFDETCIHLEHDADEPVSVVVEVDFDGTHQWRQYEEFVIDEGEYVSHSFPSGFSAHWVRFQTDTDCTATAQVTHT
;
A
#
# COMPACT_ATOMS: atom_id res chain seq x y z
N MET A 1 10.55 26.47 27.97
CA MET A 1 10.62 25.18 27.32
C MET A 1 9.83 25.35 26.04
N ALA A 2 10.47 25.27 24.91
CA ALA A 2 9.74 25.25 23.65
C ALA A 2 8.91 23.96 23.67
N ASP A 3 7.61 24.08 23.57
CA ASP A 3 6.77 22.93 23.24
C ASP A 3 7.30 22.38 21.93
N ASN A 4 7.94 21.24 21.99
CA ASN A 4 8.21 20.44 20.79
C ASN A 4 6.86 19.90 20.35
N GLN A 5 6.14 20.70 19.64
CA GLN A 5 4.95 20.26 18.97
C GLN A 5 5.40 19.61 17.67
N GLU A 6 5.30 18.31 17.62
CA GLU A 6 5.65 17.56 16.44
C GLU A 6 4.42 17.35 15.58
N PHE A 7 4.54 17.65 14.31
CA PHE A 7 3.43 17.58 13.36
C PHE A 7 3.76 16.58 12.27
N VAL A 8 3.47 15.34 12.47
CA VAL A 8 3.59 14.33 11.41
C VAL A 8 2.58 14.50 10.31
N SER A 9 1.41 14.90 10.65
CA SER A 9 0.43 15.20 9.60
C SER A 9 0.90 16.34 8.69
N GLY A 10 2.22 16.61 8.76
CA GLY A 10 3.00 17.21 7.71
C GLY A 10 2.56 18.58 7.32
N ILE A 11 2.20 19.34 8.28
CA ILE A 11 1.80 20.72 8.01
C ILE A 11 3.02 21.53 7.61
N ASP A 12 4.18 21.19 8.18
CA ASP A 12 5.44 21.88 7.89
C ASP A 12 6.55 20.88 7.54
N PRO A 13 6.70 20.50 6.27
CA PRO A 13 7.80 19.65 5.85
C PRO A 13 9.15 20.36 6.09
N HIS A 14 10.15 19.61 6.54
CA HIS A 14 11.49 20.14 6.73
C HIS A 14 12.17 20.48 5.40
N LEU A 15 11.88 19.71 4.35
CA LEU A 15 12.31 20.00 3.00
C LEU A 15 11.09 20.00 2.07
N ALA A 16 10.94 21.04 1.27
CA ALA A 16 9.88 21.13 0.29
C ALA A 16 10.46 20.98 -1.11
N MET A 17 9.85 20.12 -1.90
CA MET A 17 10.14 19.97 -3.33
C MET A 17 9.01 20.63 -4.10
N THR A 18 9.35 21.64 -4.90
CA THR A 18 8.36 22.35 -5.69
C THR A 18 8.13 21.64 -7.00
N GLY A 19 6.89 21.27 -7.27
CA GLY A 19 6.49 20.84 -8.61
C GLY A 19 6.47 22.00 -9.61
N ASP A 20 6.24 21.68 -10.87
CA ASP A 20 6.09 22.70 -11.92
C ASP A 20 4.84 23.53 -11.68
N THR A 21 4.98 24.85 -11.86
CA THR A 21 3.93 25.85 -11.61
C THR A 21 3.17 26.26 -12.85
N GLU A 22 3.61 25.87 -14.02
CA GLU A 22 3.06 26.36 -15.28
C GLU A 22 1.80 25.61 -15.71
N THR A 23 1.62 24.36 -15.26
CA THR A 23 0.46 23.56 -15.65
C THR A 23 -0.36 23.13 -14.44
N PRO A 24 -1.67 23.37 -14.43
CA PRO A 24 -2.56 22.89 -13.41
C PRO A 24 -2.46 21.36 -13.26
N ARG A 25 -2.41 20.90 -12.01
CA ARG A 25 -2.30 19.48 -11.67
C ARG A 25 -3.29 19.07 -10.62
N SER A 26 -3.79 17.88 -10.73
CA SER A 26 -4.62 17.29 -9.69
C SER A 26 -3.77 16.65 -8.58
N GLU A 27 -2.54 16.25 -8.90
CA GLU A 27 -1.65 15.54 -7.99
C GLU A 27 -0.19 15.78 -8.42
N ALA A 28 0.70 15.93 -7.49
CA ALA A 28 2.15 15.85 -7.70
C ALA A 28 2.77 15.44 -6.37
N GLY A 29 3.80 14.62 -6.41
CA GLY A 29 4.33 14.10 -5.17
C GLY A 29 5.69 13.45 -5.30
N ILE A 30 6.14 12.90 -4.19
CA ILE A 30 7.32 12.07 -4.12
C ILE A 30 6.86 10.63 -4.31
N GLY A 31 7.33 9.98 -5.35
CA GLY A 31 6.94 8.60 -5.64
C GLY A 31 7.74 7.55 -4.88
N ALA A 32 9.03 7.84 -4.62
CA ALA A 32 9.91 6.93 -3.91
C ALA A 32 11.04 7.67 -3.19
N LEU A 33 11.47 7.09 -2.06
CA LEU A 33 12.59 7.52 -1.23
C LEU A 33 13.53 6.33 -1.01
N MET A 34 14.84 6.50 -1.15
CA MET A 34 15.79 5.44 -0.83
C MET A 34 17.14 5.99 -0.36
N PRO A 35 17.63 5.56 0.81
CA PRO A 35 19.01 5.81 1.21
C PRO A 35 19.96 4.94 0.37
N TRP A 36 20.98 5.58 -0.20
CA TRP A 36 22.00 4.90 -0.99
C TRP A 36 23.26 5.75 -1.11
N ALA A 37 24.44 5.14 -1.10
CA ALA A 37 25.73 5.84 -1.24
C ALA A 37 25.85 7.06 -0.29
N ASP A 38 25.52 6.87 0.99
CA ASP A 38 25.52 7.89 2.05
C ASP A 38 24.57 9.09 1.84
N LYS A 39 23.68 9.03 0.86
CA LYS A 39 22.70 10.06 0.53
C LYS A 39 21.28 9.52 0.60
N LEU A 40 20.31 10.42 0.67
CA LEU A 40 18.89 10.09 0.47
C LEU A 40 18.50 10.51 -0.95
N TRP A 41 18.00 9.57 -1.71
CA TRP A 41 17.49 9.77 -3.06
C TRP A 41 15.98 9.87 -3.02
N ALA A 42 15.43 10.82 -3.76
CA ALA A 42 14.00 11.03 -3.89
C ALA A 42 13.62 11.24 -5.34
N ILE A 43 12.57 10.56 -5.78
CA ILE A 43 12.01 10.79 -7.11
C ILE A 43 10.64 11.43 -7.00
N THR A 44 10.40 12.49 -7.77
CA THR A 44 9.14 13.20 -7.82
C THR A 44 8.41 12.93 -9.12
N TYR A 45 7.09 12.98 -9.10
CA TYR A 45 6.25 12.73 -10.26
C TYR A 45 5.18 13.81 -10.46
N PRO A 46 4.78 14.10 -11.71
CA PRO A 46 3.55 14.79 -12.04
C PRO A 46 2.41 13.76 -12.14
N SER A 47 1.20 14.12 -11.77
CA SER A 47 0.08 13.17 -11.80
C SER A 47 -0.45 12.87 -13.20
N HIS A 48 -0.52 13.85 -14.06
CA HIS A 48 -1.20 13.74 -15.34
C HIS A 48 -0.34 14.29 -16.48
N GLY A 49 0.57 13.46 -16.95
CA GLY A 49 1.29 13.67 -18.18
C GLY A 49 2.73 14.15 -18.01
N PRO A 50 3.62 13.66 -18.87
CA PRO A 50 5.05 13.94 -18.84
C PRO A 50 5.41 15.37 -19.27
N GLU A 51 4.48 16.07 -19.88
CA GLU A 51 4.71 17.41 -20.42
C GLU A 51 4.74 18.51 -19.37
N SER A 52 4.34 18.19 -18.16
CA SER A 52 4.21 19.14 -17.07
C SER A 52 5.17 18.78 -15.94
N GLY A 53 6.37 19.31 -15.93
CA GLY A 53 7.20 18.89 -14.82
C GLY A 53 8.63 19.38 -14.76
N SER A 54 8.87 20.65 -15.01
CA SER A 54 10.23 21.19 -14.81
C SER A 54 10.75 20.97 -13.38
N GLY A 55 9.85 20.82 -12.40
CA GLY A 55 10.18 20.48 -11.01
C GLY A 55 10.28 19.00 -10.72
N THR A 56 9.87 18.11 -11.61
CA THR A 56 9.94 16.67 -11.39
C THR A 56 11.31 16.09 -11.75
N GLY A 57 11.62 14.93 -11.20
CA GLY A 57 12.86 14.21 -11.47
C GLY A 57 13.49 13.64 -10.22
N LEU A 58 14.79 13.42 -10.32
CA LEU A 58 15.61 12.85 -9.26
C LEU A 58 16.22 13.96 -8.40
N TYR A 59 16.03 13.85 -7.09
CA TYR A 59 16.65 14.72 -6.08
C TYR A 59 17.59 13.91 -5.20
N VAL A 60 18.63 14.56 -4.74
CA VAL A 60 19.62 14.01 -3.81
C VAL A 60 19.73 14.91 -2.58
N ILE A 61 19.72 14.29 -1.41
CA ILE A 61 19.82 14.98 -0.12
C ILE A 61 21.06 14.43 0.59
N ASP A 62 21.93 15.32 0.99
CA ASP A 62 23.18 14.98 1.69
C ASP A 62 23.02 14.84 3.21
N GLU A 63 24.11 14.61 3.92
CA GLU A 63 24.12 14.43 5.37
C GLU A 63 23.79 15.71 6.16
N ASP A 64 23.94 16.86 5.57
CA ASP A 64 23.60 18.18 6.13
C ASP A 64 22.17 18.61 5.74
N LEU A 65 21.40 17.73 5.09
CA LEU A 65 20.07 17.96 4.56
C LEU A 65 20.02 19.03 3.44
N ASN A 66 21.14 19.26 2.75
CA ASN A 66 21.11 20.05 1.55
C ASN A 66 20.50 19.20 0.42
N MET A 67 19.50 19.73 -0.23
CA MET A 67 18.77 19.07 -1.31
C MET A 67 19.07 19.76 -2.64
N GLU A 68 19.40 18.95 -3.64
CA GLU A 68 19.58 19.43 -5.01
C GLU A 68 18.91 18.49 -6.02
N LYS A 69 18.44 19.07 -7.11
CA LYS A 69 17.95 18.30 -8.26
C LYS A 69 19.14 17.77 -9.05
N HIS A 70 19.18 16.45 -9.28
CA HIS A 70 20.28 15.83 -10.00
C HIS A 70 20.29 16.28 -11.48
N PRO A 71 21.47 16.53 -12.10
CA PRO A 71 21.58 16.97 -13.50
C PRO A 71 20.96 16.00 -14.52
N GLU A 72 21.02 14.69 -14.25
CA GLU A 72 20.45 13.64 -15.10
C GLU A 72 18.91 13.52 -14.98
N SER A 73 18.25 14.43 -14.26
CA SER A 73 16.80 14.38 -14.06
C SER A 73 16.04 14.51 -15.38
N VAL A 74 15.12 13.59 -15.60
CA VAL A 74 14.14 13.64 -16.68
C VAL A 74 12.73 13.80 -16.13
N VAL A 75 11.83 14.32 -16.93
CA VAL A 75 10.40 14.38 -16.56
C VAL A 75 9.80 12.99 -16.74
N SER A 76 9.37 12.39 -15.65
CA SER A 76 8.76 11.06 -15.66
C SER A 76 7.80 10.90 -14.49
N THR A 77 6.91 9.93 -14.58
CA THR A 77 6.01 9.57 -13.48
C THR A 77 6.47 8.25 -12.90
N CYS A 78 7.15 8.30 -11.77
CA CYS A 78 7.79 7.14 -11.18
C CYS A 78 7.53 7.05 -9.68
N ALA A 79 7.31 5.81 -9.21
CA ALA A 79 7.14 5.48 -7.80
C ALA A 79 7.83 4.16 -7.41
N ASN A 80 8.69 3.66 -8.28
CA ASN A 80 9.43 2.42 -8.11
C ASN A 80 10.79 2.67 -7.46
N ARG A 81 11.22 1.71 -6.66
CA ARG A 81 12.57 1.62 -6.11
C ARG A 81 12.95 0.21 -5.72
N MET A 82 14.20 -0.13 -5.88
CA MET A 82 14.77 -1.39 -5.40
C MET A 82 16.29 -1.26 -5.27
N VAL A 83 16.88 -1.89 -4.25
CA VAL A 83 18.32 -2.15 -4.23
C VAL A 83 18.57 -3.54 -4.81
N HIS A 84 19.37 -3.60 -5.86
CA HIS A 84 19.82 -4.85 -6.44
C HIS A 84 21.15 -5.26 -5.78
N SER A 85 21.05 -6.15 -4.79
CA SER A 85 22.18 -6.48 -3.90
C SER A 85 23.32 -7.23 -4.59
N ALA A 86 23.05 -7.94 -5.69
CA ALA A 86 24.09 -8.71 -6.39
C ALA A 86 25.08 -7.80 -7.15
N THR A 87 24.66 -6.62 -7.55
CA THR A 87 25.48 -5.66 -8.31
C THR A 87 25.74 -4.34 -7.56
N ASP A 88 25.27 -4.20 -6.32
CA ASP A 88 25.36 -2.99 -5.53
C ASP A 88 24.81 -1.75 -6.30
N LEU A 89 23.60 -1.88 -6.83
CA LEU A 89 22.89 -0.83 -7.56
C LEU A 89 21.60 -0.41 -6.84
N LEU A 90 21.33 0.87 -6.78
CA LEU A 90 20.00 1.40 -6.53
C LEU A 90 19.28 1.63 -7.87
N LEU A 91 18.10 1.04 -8.01
CA LEU A 91 17.17 1.26 -9.12
C LEU A 91 16.01 2.12 -8.59
N ILE A 92 15.88 3.36 -9.07
CA ILE A 92 14.84 4.30 -8.63
C ILE A 92 14.33 5.11 -9.83
N GLY A 93 13.03 5.02 -10.12
CA GLY A 93 12.53 5.53 -11.40
C GLY A 93 13.22 4.85 -12.58
N PRO A 94 13.60 5.60 -13.62
CA PRO A 94 14.39 5.10 -14.75
C PRO A 94 15.90 5.13 -14.47
N TYR A 95 16.32 5.48 -13.25
CA TYR A 95 17.75 5.66 -12.92
C TYR A 95 18.35 4.41 -12.31
N VAL A 96 19.59 4.18 -12.69
CA VAL A 96 20.52 3.24 -12.06
C VAL A 96 21.59 4.05 -11.33
N ILE A 97 21.81 3.79 -10.06
CA ILE A 97 22.77 4.52 -9.23
C ILE A 97 23.72 3.51 -8.61
N ASP A 98 25.02 3.65 -8.91
CA ASP A 98 26.04 2.76 -8.39
C ASP A 98 26.39 3.07 -6.90
N ALA A 99 27.28 2.24 -6.32
CA ALA A 99 27.72 2.40 -4.94
C ALA A 99 28.51 3.69 -4.67
N ASP A 100 29.06 4.32 -5.68
CA ASP A 100 29.76 5.60 -5.61
C ASP A 100 28.80 6.80 -5.79
N GLY A 101 27.53 6.54 -6.13
CA GLY A 101 26.50 7.55 -6.36
C GLY A 101 26.52 8.14 -7.77
N ASN A 102 27.15 7.49 -8.75
CA ASN A 102 27.05 7.87 -10.15
C ASN A 102 25.67 7.42 -10.68
N VAL A 103 25.04 8.30 -11.45
CA VAL A 103 23.68 8.13 -11.97
C VAL A 103 23.70 7.92 -13.47
N GLU A 104 22.98 6.91 -13.92
CA GLU A 104 22.66 6.68 -15.34
C GLU A 104 21.15 6.62 -15.52
N CYS A 105 20.63 7.29 -16.55
CA CYS A 105 19.21 7.23 -16.92
C CYS A 105 19.03 6.20 -18.04
N VAL A 106 18.21 5.18 -17.80
CA VAL A 106 17.86 4.16 -18.79
C VAL A 106 16.72 4.67 -19.67
N GLU A 107 17.07 5.34 -20.76
CA GLU A 107 16.09 5.98 -21.66
C GLU A 107 15.03 5.02 -22.22
N ALA A 108 15.39 3.75 -22.41
CA ALA A 108 14.46 2.71 -22.90
C ALA A 108 13.28 2.42 -21.94
N LEU A 109 13.36 2.87 -20.69
CA LEU A 109 12.26 2.75 -19.71
C LEU A 109 11.30 3.94 -19.75
N LEU A 110 11.60 5.01 -20.49
CA LEU A 110 10.79 6.23 -20.47
C LEU A 110 9.53 6.14 -21.34
N GLU A 111 9.60 5.38 -22.43
CA GLU A 111 8.49 5.25 -23.38
C GLU A 111 8.30 3.79 -23.79
N ASP A 112 7.07 3.45 -24.15
CA ASP A 112 6.77 2.16 -24.77
C ASP A 112 7.14 2.12 -26.27
N ALA A 113 6.87 0.99 -26.91
CA ALA A 113 7.18 0.79 -28.33
C ALA A 113 6.40 1.74 -29.29
N GLU A 114 5.30 2.31 -28.83
CA GLU A 114 4.49 3.29 -29.56
C GLU A 114 4.87 4.75 -29.22
N GLY A 115 5.86 4.97 -28.37
CA GLY A 115 6.30 6.29 -27.92
C GLY A 115 5.37 6.94 -26.89
N ARG A 116 4.60 6.13 -26.17
CA ARG A 116 3.78 6.60 -25.04
C ARG A 116 4.63 6.56 -23.76
N PRO A 117 4.55 7.59 -22.91
CA PRO A 117 5.32 7.62 -21.68
C PRO A 117 4.96 6.47 -20.73
N ASN A 118 5.97 5.79 -20.24
CA ASN A 118 5.85 4.80 -19.18
C ASN A 118 5.77 5.49 -17.82
N ARG A 119 4.81 5.06 -16.98
CA ARG A 119 4.73 5.42 -15.56
C ARG A 119 5.22 4.24 -14.72
N LEU A 120 6.47 4.29 -14.26
CA LEU A 120 7.11 3.19 -13.55
C LEU A 120 6.60 3.12 -12.10
N THR A 121 6.04 2.00 -11.69
CA THR A 121 5.41 1.86 -10.36
C THR A 121 6.07 0.84 -9.46
N ALA A 122 6.71 -0.19 -10.01
CA ALA A 122 7.48 -1.14 -9.22
C ALA A 122 8.72 -1.64 -9.97
N THR A 123 9.76 -1.96 -9.21
CA THR A 123 10.94 -2.70 -9.67
C THR A 123 11.09 -3.94 -8.79
N MET A 124 11.31 -5.09 -9.40
CA MET A 124 11.33 -6.38 -8.71
C MET A 124 12.52 -7.21 -9.17
N GLU A 125 13.00 -8.12 -8.31
CA GLU A 125 13.96 -9.13 -8.73
C GLU A 125 13.34 -10.04 -9.81
N HIS A 126 14.17 -10.51 -10.75
CA HIS A 126 13.71 -11.45 -11.77
C HIS A 126 13.50 -12.85 -11.17
N LEU A 127 12.45 -13.55 -11.60
CA LEU A 127 12.04 -14.84 -11.04
C LEU A 127 13.13 -15.91 -11.18
N ASP A 128 13.72 -16.05 -12.38
CA ASP A 128 14.65 -17.11 -12.72
C ASP A 128 16.13 -16.68 -12.67
N LYS A 129 16.39 -15.36 -12.83
CA LYS A 129 17.73 -14.79 -12.93
C LYS A 129 17.90 -13.54 -12.07
N PRO A 130 17.70 -13.66 -10.77
CA PRO A 130 17.65 -12.49 -9.88
C PRO A 130 18.96 -11.72 -9.78
N ASP A 131 20.10 -12.33 -10.11
CA ASP A 131 21.41 -11.70 -10.05
C ASP A 131 21.80 -11.01 -11.37
N GLU A 132 21.06 -11.27 -12.47
CA GLU A 132 21.36 -10.76 -13.82
C GLU A 132 20.27 -9.82 -14.35
N LEU A 133 19.02 -10.04 -13.99
CA LEU A 133 17.85 -9.35 -14.53
C LEU A 133 16.95 -8.81 -13.43
N VAL A 134 16.23 -7.74 -13.77
CA VAL A 134 15.18 -7.18 -12.91
C VAL A 134 13.92 -6.89 -13.72
N TYR A 135 12.77 -6.90 -13.05
CA TYR A 135 11.52 -6.48 -13.67
C TYR A 135 11.20 -5.03 -13.36
N TYR A 136 10.64 -4.33 -14.37
CA TYR A 136 10.02 -3.02 -14.22
C TYR A 136 8.55 -3.09 -14.61
N LEU A 137 7.68 -2.71 -13.69
CA LEU A 137 6.23 -2.64 -13.89
C LEU A 137 5.83 -1.20 -14.19
N THR A 138 5.03 -1.02 -15.23
CA THR A 138 4.40 0.27 -15.51
C THR A 138 2.96 0.31 -15.00
N MET A 139 2.46 1.51 -14.77
CA MET A 139 1.05 1.73 -14.39
C MET A 139 0.09 1.27 -15.49
N GLU A 140 0.52 1.33 -16.73
CA GLU A 140 -0.20 0.89 -17.93
C GLU A 140 -0.32 -0.63 -18.04
N GLY A 141 0.44 -1.39 -17.24
CA GLY A 141 0.40 -2.86 -17.20
C GLY A 141 1.45 -3.54 -18.07
N LEU A 142 2.47 -2.82 -18.51
CA LEU A 142 3.61 -3.43 -19.19
C LEU A 142 4.63 -3.88 -18.15
N LEU A 143 5.08 -5.12 -18.27
CA LEU A 143 6.13 -5.68 -17.43
C LEU A 143 7.37 -5.92 -18.30
N TYR A 144 8.40 -5.11 -18.07
CA TYR A 144 9.69 -5.21 -18.73
C TYR A 144 10.69 -6.00 -17.91
N GLU A 145 11.66 -6.63 -18.57
CA GLU A 145 12.90 -7.07 -17.96
C GLU A 145 14.05 -6.18 -18.40
N MET A 146 15.02 -5.98 -17.52
CA MET A 146 16.24 -5.23 -17.79
C MET A 146 17.45 -6.03 -17.31
N ASP A 147 18.45 -6.16 -18.16
CA ASP A 147 19.76 -6.67 -17.80
C ASP A 147 20.52 -5.63 -16.96
N VAL A 148 21.03 -6.03 -15.78
CA VAL A 148 21.64 -5.08 -14.82
C VAL A 148 23.08 -4.69 -15.18
N GLU A 149 23.71 -5.35 -16.14
CA GLU A 149 25.06 -5.01 -16.62
C GLU A 149 25.02 -4.13 -17.89
N THR A 150 24.10 -4.44 -18.81
CA THR A 150 24.03 -3.76 -20.12
C THR A 150 22.95 -2.72 -20.20
N PHE A 151 21.99 -2.75 -19.26
CA PHE A 151 20.76 -1.94 -19.22
C PHE A 151 19.86 -2.12 -20.46
N ASP A 152 20.03 -3.25 -21.16
CA ASP A 152 19.13 -3.65 -22.24
C ASP A 152 17.74 -3.98 -21.66
N VAL A 153 16.69 -3.38 -22.23
CA VAL A 153 15.29 -3.53 -21.79
C VAL A 153 14.49 -4.28 -22.83
N SER A 154 13.70 -5.25 -22.40
CA SER A 154 12.74 -5.96 -23.26
C SER A 154 11.39 -6.16 -22.56
N LEU A 155 10.30 -6.14 -23.34
CA LEU A 155 8.95 -6.39 -22.84
C LEU A 155 8.76 -7.89 -22.59
N CYS A 156 8.38 -8.27 -21.36
CA CYS A 156 8.04 -9.65 -21.00
C CYS A 156 6.54 -9.95 -21.15
N PHE A 157 5.69 -9.08 -20.58
CA PHE A 157 4.24 -9.29 -20.54
C PHE A 157 3.48 -7.98 -20.74
N ASP A 158 2.37 -8.05 -21.47
CA ASP A 158 1.26 -7.11 -21.35
C ASP A 158 0.24 -7.69 -20.36
N LEU A 159 0.25 -7.19 -19.13
CA LEU A 159 -0.60 -7.70 -18.05
C LEU A 159 -2.09 -7.42 -18.30
N ASN A 160 -2.41 -6.49 -19.17
CA ASN A 160 -3.81 -6.25 -19.54
C ASN A 160 -4.37 -7.43 -20.34
N GLU A 161 -3.54 -8.01 -21.23
CA GLU A 161 -3.89 -9.20 -21.99
C GLU A 161 -3.90 -10.43 -21.10
N GLU A 162 -2.84 -10.61 -20.28
CA GLU A 162 -2.69 -11.77 -19.40
C GLU A 162 -3.79 -11.88 -18.35
N LEU A 163 -4.26 -10.75 -17.82
CA LEU A 163 -5.27 -10.68 -16.77
C LEU A 163 -6.67 -10.31 -17.30
N ALA A 164 -6.85 -10.22 -18.60
CA ALA A 164 -8.09 -9.91 -19.29
C ALA A 164 -8.78 -8.64 -18.73
N ILE A 165 -8.03 -7.53 -18.57
CA ILE A 165 -8.56 -6.28 -18.02
C ILE A 165 -9.41 -5.59 -19.09
N SER A 166 -10.70 -5.45 -18.81
CA SER A 166 -11.65 -4.79 -19.72
C SER A 166 -11.43 -3.28 -19.72
N GLY A 167 -11.31 -2.70 -20.93
CA GLY A 167 -11.09 -1.26 -21.12
C GLY A 167 -9.64 -0.81 -21.00
N ALA A 168 -8.70 -1.76 -20.91
CA ALA A 168 -7.26 -1.46 -20.92
C ALA A 168 -6.83 -0.88 -22.31
N PRO A 169 -5.71 -0.11 -22.33
CA PRO A 169 -4.90 0.29 -21.16
C PRO A 169 -5.43 1.50 -20.38
N GLU A 170 -6.44 2.21 -20.87
CA GLU A 170 -6.91 3.50 -20.32
C GLU A 170 -7.39 3.39 -18.87
N VAL A 171 -7.86 2.21 -18.48
CA VAL A 171 -8.32 1.95 -17.11
C VAL A 171 -7.30 1.22 -16.25
N SER A 172 -6.13 0.88 -16.79
CA SER A 172 -5.12 0.13 -16.07
C SER A 172 -4.35 1.02 -15.12
N HIS A 173 -4.14 0.51 -13.90
CA HIS A 173 -3.52 1.29 -12.84
C HIS A 173 -2.72 0.36 -11.91
N PHE A 174 -1.69 -0.29 -12.47
CA PHE A 174 -0.79 -1.14 -11.70
C PHE A 174 0.06 -0.29 -10.76
N LYS A 175 0.26 -0.74 -9.53
CA LYS A 175 0.84 0.06 -8.46
C LYS A 175 2.05 -0.58 -7.79
N GLY A 176 2.03 -1.86 -7.54
CA GLY A 176 3.08 -2.53 -6.80
C GLY A 176 3.38 -3.91 -7.34
N GLY A 177 4.52 -4.44 -6.95
CA GLY A 177 4.92 -5.80 -7.28
C GLY A 177 6.11 -6.26 -6.46
N HIS A 178 6.20 -7.57 -6.29
CA HIS A 178 7.28 -8.22 -5.56
C HIS A 178 7.51 -9.64 -6.08
N THR A 179 8.77 -10.08 -6.06
CA THR A 179 9.17 -11.44 -6.42
C THR A 179 9.72 -12.16 -5.20
N ALA A 180 9.08 -13.22 -4.80
CA ALA A 180 9.56 -14.11 -3.75
C ALA A 180 8.88 -15.48 -3.86
N ASN A 181 9.41 -16.48 -3.19
CA ASN A 181 8.81 -17.82 -3.07
C ASN A 181 8.39 -18.44 -4.39
N GLY A 182 9.23 -18.27 -5.44
CA GLY A 182 9.01 -18.84 -6.77
C GLY A 182 7.85 -18.19 -7.56
N ARG A 183 7.46 -16.97 -7.23
CA ARG A 183 6.38 -16.23 -7.90
C ARG A 183 6.64 -14.74 -8.02
N VAL A 184 6.04 -14.14 -9.03
CA VAL A 184 5.92 -12.68 -9.17
C VAL A 184 4.49 -12.30 -8.82
N VAL A 185 4.31 -11.36 -7.90
CA VAL A 185 2.99 -10.86 -7.51
C VAL A 185 2.88 -9.39 -7.90
N VAL A 186 1.77 -9.01 -8.52
CA VAL A 186 1.50 -7.63 -8.95
C VAL A 186 0.14 -7.17 -8.43
N SER A 187 0.04 -5.87 -8.17
CA SER A 187 -1.17 -5.22 -7.71
C SER A 187 -1.67 -4.19 -8.72
N ASN A 188 -3.00 -4.06 -8.82
CA ASN A 188 -3.69 -3.09 -9.65
C ASN A 188 -4.89 -2.54 -8.87
N ASN A 189 -4.99 -1.22 -8.78
CA ASN A 189 -6.14 -0.55 -8.19
C ASN A 189 -7.02 0.12 -9.25
N THR A 190 -7.16 -0.51 -10.40
CA THR A 190 -8.00 -0.01 -11.49
C THR A 190 -9.30 0.57 -10.95
N TYR A 191 -9.58 1.80 -11.27
CA TYR A 191 -10.86 2.44 -11.01
C TYR A 191 -11.40 3.05 -12.30
N TYR A 192 -12.67 3.25 -12.37
CA TYR A 192 -13.31 3.84 -13.53
C TYR A 192 -14.35 4.88 -13.07
N GLU A 193 -14.13 6.13 -13.48
CA GLU A 193 -15.11 7.17 -13.31
C GLU A 193 -16.11 7.14 -14.50
N PRO A 194 -17.40 7.28 -14.32
CA PRO A 194 -18.15 7.75 -13.14
C PRO A 194 -18.70 6.65 -12.23
N GLU A 195 -18.30 5.43 -12.39
CA GLU A 195 -18.88 4.29 -11.69
C GLU A 195 -18.18 3.99 -10.37
N ILE A 196 -17.91 5.01 -9.63
CA ILE A 196 -17.16 5.03 -8.37
C ILE A 196 -17.79 4.15 -7.26
N ARG A 197 -18.99 3.60 -7.45
CA ARG A 197 -19.74 2.99 -6.35
C ARG A 197 -20.01 1.52 -6.55
N GLY A 198 -18.97 0.72 -6.59
CA GLY A 198 -19.08 -0.61 -6.02
C GLY A 198 -19.73 -1.73 -6.83
N GLU A 199 -20.23 -1.48 -8.02
CA GLU A 199 -20.77 -2.57 -8.87
C GLU A 199 -19.75 -3.08 -9.89
N ARG A 200 -18.53 -2.56 -9.87
CA ARG A 200 -17.46 -2.95 -10.78
C ARG A 200 -16.29 -3.58 -10.07
N GLN A 201 -15.78 -4.55 -10.73
CA GLN A 201 -14.45 -5.06 -10.54
C GLN A 201 -13.44 -3.92 -10.69
N SER A 202 -12.82 -3.50 -9.57
CA SER A 202 -12.04 -2.28 -9.51
C SER A 202 -10.55 -2.50 -9.34
N GLY A 203 -10.08 -3.75 -9.33
CA GLY A 203 -8.66 -4.02 -9.17
C GLY A 203 -8.28 -5.47 -9.43
N ARG A 204 -7.03 -5.77 -9.18
CA ARG A 204 -6.48 -7.12 -9.21
C ARG A 204 -5.32 -7.24 -8.25
N LEU A 205 -5.28 -8.35 -7.55
CA LEU A 205 -4.03 -8.94 -7.09
C LEU A 205 -3.80 -10.20 -7.93
N ALA A 206 -2.67 -10.31 -8.57
CA ALA A 206 -2.36 -11.44 -9.45
C ALA A 206 -0.96 -11.97 -9.22
N GLU A 207 -0.79 -13.26 -9.48
CA GLU A 207 0.52 -13.93 -9.38
C GLU A 207 0.89 -14.66 -10.67
N TYR A 208 2.17 -14.72 -10.93
CA TYR A 208 2.80 -15.56 -11.96
C TYR A 208 3.65 -16.63 -11.27
N ASP A 209 3.38 -17.89 -11.55
CA ASP A 209 4.05 -19.06 -10.95
C ASP A 209 5.24 -19.59 -11.78
N GLY A 210 5.70 -18.82 -12.76
CA GLY A 210 6.70 -19.22 -13.75
C GLY A 210 6.09 -19.91 -14.99
N LYS A 211 4.76 -20.07 -15.05
CA LYS A 211 4.06 -20.71 -16.18
C LYS A 211 2.83 -19.94 -16.64
N SER A 212 2.04 -19.44 -15.70
CA SER A 212 0.78 -18.74 -16.00
C SER A 212 0.47 -17.70 -14.95
N TRP A 213 -0.24 -16.66 -15.38
CA TRP A 213 -0.83 -15.67 -14.50
C TRP A 213 -2.17 -16.19 -13.93
N THR A 214 -2.39 -15.89 -12.64
CA THR A 214 -3.63 -16.19 -11.92
C THR A 214 -4.08 -14.97 -11.15
N VAL A 215 -5.35 -14.59 -11.29
CA VAL A 215 -5.98 -13.55 -10.47
C VAL A 215 -6.33 -14.16 -9.11
N LEU A 216 -5.80 -13.58 -8.05
CA LEU A 216 -6.03 -13.99 -6.67
C LEU A 216 -7.23 -13.25 -6.07
N GLU A 217 -7.36 -11.96 -6.39
CA GLU A 217 -8.44 -11.08 -5.94
C GLU A 217 -8.81 -10.09 -7.03
N GLU A 218 -10.08 -9.72 -7.07
CA GLU A 218 -10.63 -8.73 -8.01
C GLU A 218 -10.88 -7.37 -7.35
N GLU A 219 -10.41 -7.22 -6.10
CA GLU A 219 -10.46 -5.98 -5.34
C GLU A 219 -9.21 -5.12 -5.61
N PRO A 220 -9.24 -3.82 -5.32
CA PRO A 220 -8.09 -2.94 -5.47
C PRO A 220 -6.96 -3.31 -4.49
N PHE A 221 -5.76 -3.46 -5.04
CA PHE A 221 -4.51 -3.59 -4.28
C PHE A 221 -3.49 -2.56 -4.78
N LEU A 222 -2.64 -2.04 -3.87
CA LEU A 222 -1.66 -1.02 -4.21
C LEU A 222 -0.22 -1.46 -4.00
N ASP A 223 0.09 -2.04 -2.87
CA ASP A 223 1.48 -2.40 -2.57
C ASP A 223 1.64 -3.90 -2.38
N VAL A 224 2.78 -4.40 -2.83
CA VAL A 224 3.22 -5.77 -2.60
C VAL A 224 4.65 -5.71 -2.12
N ALA A 225 4.91 -6.28 -0.96
CA ALA A 225 6.20 -6.25 -0.31
C ALA A 225 6.58 -7.62 0.26
N GLY A 226 7.86 -7.81 0.46
CA GLY A 226 8.43 -8.98 1.09
C GLY A 226 9.93 -8.84 1.22
N ARG A 227 10.57 -9.85 1.80
CA ARG A 227 12.01 -9.88 1.94
C ARG A 227 12.52 -11.27 1.58
N ARG A 228 13.09 -11.39 0.39
CA ARG A 228 13.53 -12.67 -0.17
C ARG A 228 14.51 -13.45 0.72
N ASN A 229 15.39 -12.75 1.41
CA ASN A 229 16.42 -13.37 2.26
C ASN A 229 16.01 -13.47 3.74
N PHE A 230 14.73 -13.23 4.06
CA PHE A 230 14.22 -13.29 5.42
C PHE A 230 12.75 -13.70 5.44
N GLY A 231 12.48 -14.99 5.54
CA GLY A 231 11.13 -15.56 5.66
C GLY A 231 10.35 -15.72 4.37
N GLU A 232 10.75 -15.10 3.28
CA GLU A 232 10.15 -15.18 1.93
C GLU A 232 8.62 -14.99 1.86
N ALA A 233 8.00 -14.48 2.93
CA ALA A 233 6.58 -14.15 2.92
C ALA A 233 6.32 -12.97 1.99
N ILE A 234 5.15 -13.00 1.31
CA ILE A 234 4.68 -11.89 0.48
C ILE A 234 3.48 -11.25 1.15
N PHE A 235 3.51 -9.96 1.30
CA PHE A 235 2.45 -9.15 1.87
C PHE A 235 1.88 -8.24 0.79
N ALA A 236 0.56 -8.20 0.66
CA ALA A 236 -0.13 -7.29 -0.26
C ALA A 236 -1.19 -6.49 0.49
N THR A 237 -1.23 -5.17 0.27
CA THR A 237 -2.22 -4.28 0.85
C THR A 237 -3.21 -3.79 -0.18
N GLY A 238 -4.48 -3.80 0.21
CA GLY A 238 -5.59 -3.34 -0.61
C GLY A 238 -6.80 -3.00 0.25
N TRP A 239 -7.95 -2.92 -0.36
CA TRP A 239 -9.23 -2.69 0.34
C TRP A 239 -10.40 -3.23 -0.45
N ASP A 240 -11.50 -3.42 0.25
CA ASP A 240 -12.84 -3.54 -0.32
C ASP A 240 -13.77 -2.49 0.32
N SER A 241 -15.07 -2.54 0.03
CA SER A 241 -16.04 -1.62 0.64
C SER A 241 -16.10 -1.75 2.18
N ARG A 242 -15.71 -2.91 2.71
CA ARG A 242 -15.88 -3.30 4.12
C ARG A 242 -14.68 -2.96 4.99
N SER A 243 -13.44 -3.10 4.47
CA SER A 243 -12.23 -3.00 5.29
C SER A 243 -10.99 -2.74 4.43
N ALA A 244 -9.90 -2.34 5.05
CA ALA A 244 -8.59 -2.53 4.48
C ALA A 244 -8.23 -4.02 4.51
N LEU A 245 -7.45 -4.47 3.54
CA LEU A 245 -7.07 -5.87 3.34
C LEU A 245 -5.56 -6.02 3.46
N LEU A 246 -5.14 -7.01 4.21
CA LEU A 246 -3.77 -7.51 4.20
C LEU A 246 -3.81 -8.97 3.74
N LYS A 247 -3.30 -9.24 2.54
CA LYS A 247 -3.13 -10.59 2.03
C LYS A 247 -1.70 -11.04 2.23
N VAL A 248 -1.52 -12.26 2.70
CA VAL A 248 -0.20 -12.80 3.03
C VAL A 248 -0.05 -14.17 2.42
N TYR A 249 1.03 -14.34 1.64
CA TYR A 249 1.47 -15.65 1.18
C TYR A 249 2.59 -16.16 2.08
N ALA A 250 2.36 -17.29 2.68
CA ALA A 250 3.34 -18.05 3.46
C ALA A 250 2.88 -19.51 3.58
N ASP A 251 3.82 -20.43 3.75
CA ASP A 251 3.53 -21.87 3.87
C ASP A 251 2.70 -22.41 2.69
N ASP A 252 3.00 -21.97 1.48
CA ASP A 252 2.33 -22.33 0.22
C ASP A 252 0.83 -21.97 0.17
N GLU A 253 0.39 -20.99 0.96
CA GLU A 253 -1.02 -20.59 1.03
C GLU A 253 -1.18 -19.07 1.14
N TRP A 254 -2.19 -18.52 0.44
CA TRP A 254 -2.66 -17.16 0.63
C TRP A 254 -3.69 -17.09 1.74
N ARG A 255 -3.52 -16.13 2.67
CA ARG A 255 -4.46 -15.83 3.74
C ARG A 255 -4.85 -14.36 3.70
N THR A 256 -6.11 -14.09 4.04
CA THR A 256 -6.65 -12.73 4.10
C THR A 256 -6.88 -12.34 5.55
N TYR A 257 -6.40 -11.15 5.90
CA TYR A 257 -6.64 -10.48 7.17
C TYR A 257 -7.32 -9.14 6.90
N ARG A 258 -8.28 -8.78 7.73
CA ARG A 258 -9.01 -7.52 7.59
C ARG A 258 -8.57 -6.54 8.66
N LEU A 259 -8.40 -5.29 8.24
CA LEU A 259 -7.93 -4.21 9.09
C LEU A 259 -8.95 -3.07 9.05
N PRO A 260 -9.07 -2.30 10.14
CA PRO A 260 -9.95 -1.13 10.15
C PRO A 260 -9.42 -0.03 9.21
N LYS A 261 -10.35 0.75 8.68
CA LYS A 261 -10.08 1.99 7.98
C LYS A 261 -10.14 3.14 8.98
N ALA A 262 -9.11 3.98 9.03
CA ALA A 262 -9.09 5.13 9.92
C ALA A 262 -9.83 6.35 9.34
N SER A 263 -10.05 6.38 8.04
CA SER A 263 -10.68 7.50 7.36
C SER A 263 -11.67 7.05 6.30
N HIS A 264 -12.88 7.61 6.33
CA HIS A 264 -13.88 7.46 5.27
C HIS A 264 -13.50 8.16 3.96
N THR A 265 -12.50 9.02 3.99
CA THR A 265 -12.02 9.72 2.79
C THR A 265 -11.52 8.74 1.74
N PHE A 266 -11.05 7.57 2.14
CA PHE A 266 -10.52 6.55 1.26
C PHE A 266 -11.55 5.47 0.84
N ASP A 267 -12.83 5.66 1.13
CA ASP A 267 -13.89 4.67 0.85
C ASP A 267 -14.57 4.81 -0.51
N HIS A 268 -14.03 5.61 -1.39
CA HIS A 268 -14.55 5.73 -2.75
C HIS A 268 -13.68 4.98 -3.76
N GLY A 269 -14.22 4.69 -4.92
CA GLY A 269 -13.51 3.95 -5.98
C GLY A 269 -12.34 4.72 -6.60
N TRP A 270 -12.28 6.02 -6.41
CA TRP A 270 -11.15 6.86 -6.79
C TRP A 270 -10.19 6.98 -5.60
N GLN A 271 -9.24 6.07 -5.52
CA GLN A 271 -8.29 6.01 -4.42
C GLN A 271 -6.95 6.59 -4.84
N THR A 272 -6.56 7.70 -4.21
CA THR A 272 -5.27 8.36 -4.42
C THR A 272 -4.23 8.01 -3.36
N GLU A 273 -4.62 7.32 -2.31
CA GLU A 273 -3.68 6.86 -1.30
C GLU A 273 -2.65 5.91 -1.91
N TRP A 274 -1.43 6.08 -1.52
CA TRP A 274 -0.34 5.18 -1.81
C TRP A 274 -0.07 4.35 -0.57
N THR A 275 -0.81 3.27 -0.36
CA THR A 275 -0.48 2.33 0.71
C THR A 275 0.93 1.79 0.51
N ARG A 276 1.67 1.62 1.60
CA ARG A 276 3.05 1.17 1.55
C ARG A 276 3.39 0.24 2.70
N ILE A 277 4.18 -0.77 2.39
CA ILE A 277 4.90 -1.58 3.38
C ILE A 277 6.38 -1.34 3.16
N ARG A 278 7.08 -0.82 4.18
CA ARG A 278 8.50 -0.52 4.10
C ARG A 278 9.26 -1.02 5.33
N GLU A 279 10.46 -1.53 5.11
CA GLU A 279 11.40 -1.75 6.19
C GLU A 279 11.96 -0.38 6.64
N VAL A 280 11.67 -0.01 7.89
CA VAL A 280 12.10 1.28 8.46
C VAL A 280 13.16 1.11 9.53
N GLU A 281 13.22 -0.04 10.13
CA GLU A 281 14.28 -0.50 11.02
C GLU A 281 14.69 -1.90 10.56
N THR A 282 15.87 -2.33 10.85
CA THR A 282 16.32 -3.66 10.47
C THR A 282 15.34 -4.73 10.94
N GLU A 283 14.78 -5.48 9.98
CA GLU A 283 13.80 -6.56 10.23
C GLU A 283 12.46 -6.09 10.84
N ARG A 284 12.08 -4.82 10.61
CA ARG A 284 10.80 -4.26 11.05
C ARG A 284 10.12 -3.53 9.91
N TYR A 285 8.90 -3.94 9.63
CA TYR A 285 8.06 -3.26 8.66
C TYR A 285 7.15 -2.24 9.35
N LEU A 286 6.98 -1.13 8.69
CA LEU A 286 5.89 -0.21 8.89
C LEU A 286 4.99 -0.30 7.66
N MET A 287 3.69 -0.40 7.90
CA MET A 287 2.66 -0.38 6.86
C MET A 287 1.80 0.86 7.03
N ASP A 288 1.62 1.63 5.97
CA ASP A 288 0.64 2.71 5.90
C ASP A 288 -0.53 2.26 5.02
N CYS A 289 -1.74 2.32 5.57
CA CYS A 289 -2.94 1.90 4.87
C CYS A 289 -4.18 2.61 5.43
N HIS A 290 -4.97 3.24 4.54
CA HIS A 290 -6.22 3.90 4.90
C HIS A 290 -6.13 4.89 6.07
N GLY A 291 -5.06 5.71 6.10
CA GLY A 291 -4.85 6.74 7.10
C GLY A 291 -4.38 6.21 8.45
N MET A 292 -3.77 5.04 8.47
CA MET A 292 -3.22 4.45 9.69
C MET A 292 -1.88 3.78 9.44
N PHE A 293 -0.91 4.06 10.31
CA PHE A 293 0.32 3.30 10.39
C PHE A 293 0.14 2.04 11.23
N TYR A 294 0.72 0.94 10.75
CA TYR A 294 0.77 -0.35 11.43
C TYR A 294 2.21 -0.84 11.56
N GLU A 295 2.58 -1.31 12.73
CA GLU A 295 3.74 -2.18 12.91
C GLU A 295 3.42 -3.56 12.31
N LEU A 296 4.33 -4.12 11.52
CA LEU A 296 4.19 -5.41 10.86
C LEU A 296 5.50 -6.18 10.94
N SER A 297 5.45 -7.44 11.31
CA SER A 297 6.61 -8.33 11.19
C SER A 297 6.86 -8.71 9.73
N PRO A 298 8.11 -8.72 9.26
CA PRO A 298 8.43 -9.16 7.89
C PRO A 298 8.32 -10.69 7.68
N VAL A 299 7.98 -11.45 8.73
CA VAL A 299 7.86 -12.90 8.67
C VAL A 299 6.43 -13.37 8.89
N ALA A 300 6.06 -14.42 8.12
CA ALA A 300 4.82 -15.16 8.31
C ALA A 300 5.12 -16.64 8.11
N TYR A 301 4.70 -17.48 9.03
CA TYR A 301 4.88 -18.94 8.98
C TYR A 301 3.96 -19.63 10.00
N ASP A 302 3.87 -20.95 9.96
CA ASP A 302 2.97 -21.75 10.82
C ASP A 302 1.50 -21.30 10.70
N GLY A 303 1.09 -20.91 9.50
CA GLY A 303 -0.29 -20.50 9.21
C GLY A 303 -0.69 -19.14 9.74
N ARG A 304 0.23 -18.25 10.15
CA ARG A 304 -0.06 -16.97 10.79
C ARG A 304 0.94 -15.89 10.44
N ILE A 305 0.53 -14.64 10.68
CA ILE A 305 1.41 -13.48 10.68
C ILE A 305 1.80 -13.13 12.13
N TRP A 306 3.02 -12.60 12.29
CA TRP A 306 3.58 -12.30 13.60
C TRP A 306 3.56 -10.80 13.85
N GLY A 307 2.51 -10.36 14.54
CA GLY A 307 2.42 -9.00 15.05
C GLY A 307 2.00 -7.96 14.00
N VAL A 308 0.71 -7.75 13.87
CA VAL A 308 0.15 -6.53 13.28
C VAL A 308 -0.42 -5.71 14.41
N ARG A 309 0.00 -4.44 14.50
CA ARG A 309 -0.48 -3.53 15.53
C ARG A 309 -0.63 -2.12 14.97
N PRO A 310 -1.76 -1.44 15.17
CA PRO A 310 -1.90 -0.04 14.81
C PRO A 310 -0.97 0.83 15.66
N VAL A 311 -0.37 1.82 15.03
CA VAL A 311 0.56 2.76 15.66
C VAL A 311 -0.10 4.12 15.83
N SER A 312 -0.56 4.71 14.73
CA SER A 312 -1.21 6.03 14.76
C SER A 312 -2.12 6.23 13.55
N SER A 313 -3.15 7.07 13.72
CA SER A 313 -3.97 7.57 12.62
C SER A 313 -3.41 8.88 12.07
N HIS A 314 -3.66 9.16 10.79
CA HIS A 314 -3.29 10.41 10.12
C HIS A 314 -4.26 10.73 8.99
N LEU A 315 -4.18 11.95 8.44
CA LEU A 315 -5.02 12.42 7.33
C LEU A 315 -4.21 12.72 6.05
N ARG A 316 -2.95 12.27 6.00
CA ARG A 316 -2.03 12.58 4.89
C ARG A 316 -1.98 11.46 3.88
N VAL A 317 -1.72 11.83 2.64
CA VAL A 317 -1.20 10.90 1.63
C VAL A 317 0.31 10.85 1.82
N ILE A 318 0.81 9.70 2.24
CA ILE A 318 2.23 9.45 2.50
C ILE A 318 2.72 8.43 1.47
N PRO A 319 3.19 8.89 0.31
CA PRO A 319 3.45 8.00 -0.83
C PRO A 319 4.67 7.11 -0.65
N ASP A 320 5.62 7.49 0.20
CA ASP A 320 6.75 6.64 0.58
C ASP A 320 7.41 7.11 1.89
N TYR A 321 8.16 6.24 2.52
CA TYR A 321 8.96 6.52 3.71
C TYR A 321 10.13 5.55 3.83
N CYS A 322 11.15 5.96 4.58
CA CYS A 322 12.36 5.16 4.81
C CYS A 322 13.07 5.60 6.09
N SER A 323 14.12 4.90 6.47
CA SER A 323 15.07 5.36 7.47
C SER A 323 16.31 5.93 6.81
N PHE A 324 16.76 7.09 7.25
CA PHE A 324 17.99 7.72 6.78
C PHE A 324 18.80 8.26 7.95
N ARG A 325 20.03 7.77 8.12
CA ARG A 325 20.96 8.18 9.18
C ARG A 325 20.37 8.18 10.59
N GLY A 326 19.53 7.18 10.88
CA GLY A 326 18.87 7.03 12.17
C GLY A 326 17.62 7.90 12.35
N MET A 327 17.16 8.58 11.30
CA MET A 327 15.90 9.30 11.28
C MET A 327 14.87 8.52 10.47
N PHE A 328 13.61 8.59 10.87
CA PHE A 328 12.47 8.25 10.04
C PHE A 328 12.20 9.40 9.08
N VAL A 329 12.05 9.12 7.80
CA VAL A 329 11.74 10.12 6.78
C VAL A 329 10.45 9.73 6.10
N ALA A 330 9.45 10.62 6.14
CA ALA A 330 8.17 10.46 5.46
C ALA A 330 8.03 11.47 4.33
N ALA A 331 7.62 10.99 3.16
CA ALA A 331 7.20 11.85 2.07
C ALA A 331 5.76 12.31 2.31
N GLY A 332 5.47 13.56 2.03
CA GLY A 332 4.12 14.11 2.03
C GLY A 332 3.73 14.53 0.62
N ASN A 333 2.53 14.18 0.20
CA ASN A 333 1.94 14.69 -1.02
C ASN A 333 1.09 15.93 -0.67
N GLU A 334 1.65 17.12 -0.93
CA GLU A 334 1.07 18.40 -0.53
C GLU A 334 0.50 19.15 -1.72
N THR A 335 -0.28 18.46 -2.51
CA THR A 335 -0.91 19.12 -3.65
C THR A 335 -2.08 19.97 -3.23
N THR A 336 -2.06 21.21 -3.69
CA THR A 336 -3.28 22.02 -3.71
C THR A 336 -4.16 21.52 -4.85
N PRO A 337 -5.40 21.10 -4.60
CA PRO A 337 -6.31 20.72 -5.66
C PRO A 337 -6.42 21.82 -6.69
N ILE A 338 -6.13 21.51 -7.95
CA ILE A 338 -6.15 22.49 -9.02
C ILE A 338 -7.39 22.28 -9.85
N HIS A 339 -8.18 23.30 -9.91
CA HIS A 339 -9.31 23.37 -10.82
C HIS A 339 -9.12 24.55 -11.75
N ASP A 340 -9.50 24.44 -13.01
CA ASP A 340 -9.40 25.52 -14.02
C ASP A 340 -10.05 26.85 -13.55
N ALA A 341 -11.01 26.77 -12.66
CA ALA A 341 -11.69 27.90 -12.07
C ALA A 341 -10.99 28.45 -10.80
N ASN A 342 -9.93 27.84 -10.31
CA ASN A 342 -9.26 28.27 -9.08
C ASN A 342 -8.09 29.19 -9.43
N ALA A 343 -8.36 30.49 -9.38
CA ALA A 343 -7.36 31.54 -9.66
C ALA A 343 -6.30 31.71 -8.55
N VAL A 344 -6.44 31.02 -7.42
CA VAL A 344 -5.52 31.10 -6.28
C VAL A 344 -4.89 29.72 -6.05
N VAL A 345 -4.37 29.16 -7.10
CA VAL A 345 -3.70 27.89 -7.02
C VAL A 345 -2.31 28.09 -6.45
N GLY A 346 -2.07 27.55 -5.27
CA GLY A 346 -0.71 27.40 -4.76
C GLY A 346 0.10 26.46 -5.64
N GLN A 347 1.42 26.57 -5.58
CA GLN A 347 2.29 25.63 -6.25
C GLN A 347 2.07 24.23 -5.66
N PRO A 348 1.96 23.18 -6.49
CA PRO A 348 2.04 21.81 -6.00
C PRO A 348 3.38 21.63 -5.30
N GLN A 349 3.35 21.24 -4.07
CA GLN A 349 4.54 20.99 -3.26
C GLN A 349 4.47 19.59 -2.70
N SER A 350 5.62 18.95 -2.65
CA SER A 350 5.83 17.73 -1.89
C SER A 350 6.86 18.01 -0.83
N GLY A 351 6.73 17.38 0.31
CA GLY A 351 7.63 17.63 1.42
C GLY A 351 8.21 16.36 2.01
N LEU A 352 9.35 16.50 2.65
CA LEU A 352 9.97 15.47 3.46
C LEU A 352 9.94 15.89 4.92
N TRP A 353 9.33 15.05 5.75
CA TRP A 353 9.40 15.17 7.19
C TRP A 353 10.48 14.23 7.73
N PHE A 354 11.29 14.73 8.66
CA PHE A 354 12.34 13.99 9.33
C PHE A 354 12.06 13.94 10.83
N GLY A 355 12.03 12.77 11.41
CA GLY A 355 11.76 12.55 12.82
C GLY A 355 12.34 11.24 13.31
N LYS A 356 11.79 10.70 14.37
CA LYS A 356 12.10 9.36 14.86
C LYS A 356 10.94 8.43 14.55
N THR A 357 11.23 7.16 14.34
CA THR A 357 10.20 6.14 14.17
C THR A 357 9.25 6.12 15.37
N ASP A 358 9.78 6.26 16.58
CA ASP A 358 8.97 6.27 17.81
C ASP A 358 8.04 7.50 17.94
N ASP A 359 8.33 8.60 17.26
CA ASP A 359 7.47 9.79 17.27
C ASP A 359 6.09 9.47 16.68
N LEU A 360 5.96 8.44 15.83
CA LEU A 360 4.69 7.99 15.28
C LEU A 360 3.66 7.60 16.36
N TRP A 361 4.11 7.14 17.53
CA TRP A 361 3.23 6.79 18.64
C TRP A 361 2.53 7.98 19.30
N ASP A 362 3.08 9.18 19.12
CA ASP A 362 2.59 10.42 19.74
C ASP A 362 1.62 11.20 18.83
N PHE A 363 1.35 10.69 17.60
CA PHE A 363 0.52 11.39 16.64
C PHE A 363 -0.98 11.15 16.84
N GLY A 364 -1.68 10.62 15.92
CA GLY A 364 -3.11 10.37 16.05
C GLY A 364 -3.39 9.07 16.80
N LYS A 365 -4.31 9.08 17.76
CA LYS A 365 -4.78 7.86 18.40
C LYS A 365 -5.29 6.88 17.35
N PRO A 366 -4.91 5.59 17.38
CA PRO A 366 -5.50 4.58 16.53
C PRO A 366 -7.01 4.50 16.73
N GLN A 367 -7.75 4.63 15.64
CA GLN A 367 -9.20 4.49 15.62
C GLN A 367 -9.64 4.10 14.21
N GLY A 368 -10.80 3.49 14.09
CA GLY A 368 -11.28 3.12 12.77
C GLY A 368 -12.51 2.21 12.81
N TRP A 369 -12.89 1.78 11.64
CA TRP A 369 -14.03 0.89 11.45
C TRP A 369 -13.78 -0.07 10.30
N GLY A 370 -14.54 -1.16 10.28
CA GLY A 370 -14.54 -2.10 9.18
C GLY A 370 -15.48 -3.26 9.48
N ALA A 371 -15.57 -4.18 8.54
CA ALA A 371 -16.46 -5.31 8.68
C ALA A 371 -15.84 -6.57 8.06
N PRO A 372 -15.78 -7.69 8.76
CA PRO A 372 -15.64 -9.00 8.15
C PRO A 372 -16.80 -9.31 7.21
N TRP A 373 -18.02 -8.94 7.57
CA TRP A 373 -19.24 -9.09 6.78
C TRP A 373 -20.01 -7.77 6.74
N GLN A 374 -20.47 -7.40 5.57
CA GLN A 374 -21.37 -6.28 5.33
C GLN A 374 -22.33 -6.67 4.22
N GLU A 375 -23.56 -6.98 4.59
CA GLU A 375 -24.53 -7.55 3.65
C GLU A 375 -23.94 -8.72 2.84
N THR A 376 -23.17 -9.56 3.53
CA THR A 376 -22.37 -10.63 2.91
C THR A 376 -23.11 -11.96 2.98
N PRO A 377 -23.29 -12.68 1.88
CA PRO A 377 -23.78 -14.06 1.90
C PRO A 377 -22.80 -14.95 2.67
N VAL A 378 -23.23 -15.49 3.79
CA VAL A 378 -22.43 -16.36 4.68
C VAL A 378 -22.99 -17.76 4.72
N ARG A 379 -22.13 -18.73 4.93
CA ARG A 379 -22.51 -20.13 5.10
C ARG A 379 -22.42 -20.54 6.56
N ALA A 380 -23.38 -21.34 6.98
CA ALA A 380 -23.40 -21.92 8.33
C ALA A 380 -22.06 -22.60 8.67
N ASN A 381 -21.56 -22.33 9.85
CA ASN A 381 -20.32 -22.89 10.38
C ASN A 381 -19.05 -22.58 9.58
N ASN A 382 -19.09 -21.55 8.73
CA ASN A 382 -17.92 -21.04 8.01
C ASN A 382 -17.50 -19.70 8.63
N PRO A 383 -16.35 -19.63 9.33
CA PRO A 383 -15.94 -18.39 9.97
C PRO A 383 -15.54 -17.32 8.96
N SER A 384 -15.69 -16.06 9.35
CA SER A 384 -15.20 -14.91 8.60
C SER A 384 -13.67 -14.86 8.55
N ASP A 385 -13.13 -14.00 7.67
CA ASP A 385 -11.75 -13.58 7.80
C ASP A 385 -11.48 -12.99 9.20
N PRO A 386 -10.27 -13.15 9.76
CA PRO A 386 -9.85 -12.47 10.97
C PRO A 386 -9.87 -10.95 10.81
N PHE A 387 -10.44 -10.23 11.76
CA PHE A 387 -10.45 -8.77 11.81
C PHE A 387 -9.58 -8.30 12.99
N LEU A 388 -8.73 -7.29 12.75
CA LEU A 388 -7.81 -6.78 13.75
C LEU A 388 -8.56 -6.12 14.91
N MET A 389 -8.19 -6.52 16.13
CA MET A 389 -8.83 -6.01 17.33
C MET A 389 -7.84 -5.39 18.33
N THR A 390 -6.57 -5.74 18.25
CA THR A 390 -5.54 -5.25 19.17
C THR A 390 -5.16 -3.80 18.92
N GLY A 391 -4.74 -3.08 19.98
CA GLY A 391 -4.15 -1.75 19.89
C GLY A 391 -5.13 -0.59 19.90
N PHE A 392 -6.41 -0.85 20.17
CA PHE A 392 -7.46 0.15 20.34
C PHE A 392 -7.94 0.20 21.78
N ASP A 393 -8.45 1.36 22.23
CA ASP A 393 -8.89 1.51 23.62
C ASP A 393 -10.26 0.87 23.86
N GLU A 394 -11.18 1.03 22.89
CA GLU A 394 -12.54 0.48 22.96
C GLU A 394 -12.93 -0.16 21.64
N THR A 395 -13.64 -1.25 21.70
CA THR A 395 -14.17 -1.96 20.53
C THR A 395 -15.66 -2.25 20.72
N CYS A 396 -16.44 -1.97 19.67
CA CYS A 396 -17.84 -2.32 19.59
C CYS A 396 -18.12 -3.11 18.31
N ILE A 397 -18.95 -4.15 18.41
CA ILE A 397 -19.47 -4.90 17.27
C ILE A 397 -20.94 -4.62 17.04
N HIS A 398 -21.35 -4.68 15.78
CA HIS A 398 -22.70 -4.45 15.30
C HIS A 398 -23.10 -5.63 14.42
N LEU A 399 -24.19 -6.31 14.77
CA LEU A 399 -24.60 -7.56 14.17
C LEU A 399 -26.04 -7.47 13.67
N GLU A 400 -26.28 -7.97 12.47
CA GLU A 400 -27.62 -8.14 11.87
C GLU A 400 -27.59 -9.21 10.77
N HIS A 401 -28.75 -9.72 10.39
CA HIS A 401 -28.92 -10.68 9.28
C HIS A 401 -30.28 -10.53 8.59
N ASP A 402 -30.45 -11.20 7.44
CA ASP A 402 -31.67 -11.16 6.62
C ASP A 402 -32.54 -12.43 6.68
N ALA A 403 -32.17 -13.41 7.51
CA ALA A 403 -32.95 -14.66 7.63
C ALA A 403 -34.32 -14.44 8.29
N ASP A 404 -35.32 -15.20 7.86
CA ASP A 404 -36.71 -15.18 8.37
C ASP A 404 -36.87 -15.93 9.75
N GLU A 405 -35.75 -16.39 10.30
CA GLU A 405 -35.70 -17.12 11.59
C GLU A 405 -34.50 -16.64 12.43
N PRO A 406 -34.52 -16.84 13.76
CA PRO A 406 -33.41 -16.48 14.61
C PRO A 406 -32.10 -17.16 14.16
N VAL A 407 -31.01 -16.40 14.13
CA VAL A 407 -29.66 -16.86 13.77
C VAL A 407 -28.76 -16.74 14.99
N SER A 408 -28.01 -17.79 15.29
CA SER A 408 -26.93 -17.72 16.29
C SER A 408 -25.65 -17.23 15.63
N VAL A 409 -25.12 -16.10 16.12
CA VAL A 409 -23.84 -15.54 15.71
C VAL A 409 -22.83 -15.76 16.82
N VAL A 410 -21.85 -16.62 16.58
CA VAL A 410 -20.73 -16.87 17.48
C VAL A 410 -19.62 -15.89 17.22
N VAL A 411 -19.17 -15.20 18.26
CA VAL A 411 -17.99 -14.33 18.25
C VAL A 411 -16.81 -15.10 18.81
N GLU A 412 -15.78 -15.28 18.02
CA GLU A 412 -14.55 -15.93 18.43
C GLU A 412 -13.40 -14.92 18.46
N VAL A 413 -12.53 -15.05 19.45
CA VAL A 413 -11.33 -14.22 19.60
C VAL A 413 -10.07 -15.07 19.66
N ASP A 414 -8.99 -14.50 19.15
CA ASP A 414 -7.65 -15.03 19.31
C ASP A 414 -6.81 -13.99 20.09
N PHE A 415 -6.33 -14.37 21.27
CA PHE A 415 -5.72 -13.41 22.20
C PHE A 415 -4.33 -12.94 21.79
N ASP A 416 -3.55 -13.79 21.15
CA ASP A 416 -2.11 -13.60 20.93
C ASP A 416 -1.67 -13.72 19.46
N GLY A 417 -2.63 -13.83 18.54
CA GLY A 417 -2.33 -13.93 17.09
C GLY A 417 -1.85 -15.32 16.66
N THR A 418 -2.05 -16.33 17.48
CA THR A 418 -1.60 -17.71 17.19
C THR A 418 -2.65 -18.57 16.51
N HIS A 419 -3.79 -17.99 16.12
CA HIS A 419 -4.95 -18.66 15.55
C HIS A 419 -5.57 -19.73 16.46
N GLN A 420 -5.36 -19.57 17.78
CA GLN A 420 -6.04 -20.39 18.78
C GLN A 420 -7.36 -19.74 19.19
N TRP A 421 -8.36 -19.95 18.38
CA TRP A 421 -9.67 -19.35 18.53
C TRP A 421 -10.39 -19.82 19.79
N ARG A 422 -11.04 -18.87 20.49
CA ARG A 422 -11.86 -19.09 21.66
C ARG A 422 -13.21 -18.42 21.46
N GLN A 423 -14.29 -19.14 21.69
CA GLN A 423 -15.60 -18.51 21.75
C GLN A 423 -15.61 -17.49 22.89
N TYR A 424 -15.90 -16.24 22.53
CA TYR A 424 -16.07 -15.15 23.48
C TYR A 424 -17.53 -15.06 23.92
N GLU A 425 -18.46 -14.98 22.96
CA GLU A 425 -19.89 -14.81 23.20
C GLU A 425 -20.67 -15.42 22.03
N GLU A 426 -21.97 -15.69 22.29
CA GLU A 426 -22.92 -16.13 21.28
C GLU A 426 -24.18 -15.27 21.38
N PHE A 427 -24.56 -14.65 20.26
CA PHE A 427 -25.74 -13.81 20.15
C PHE A 427 -26.79 -14.53 19.31
N VAL A 428 -27.98 -14.75 19.88
CA VAL A 428 -29.15 -15.18 19.10
C VAL A 428 -29.90 -13.93 18.70
N ILE A 429 -29.96 -13.68 17.39
CA ILE A 429 -30.53 -12.47 16.80
C ILE A 429 -31.82 -12.85 16.09
N ASP A 430 -32.94 -12.20 16.46
CA ASP A 430 -34.23 -12.42 15.82
C ASP A 430 -34.33 -11.77 14.44
N GLU A 431 -35.29 -12.20 13.60
CA GLU A 431 -35.58 -11.60 12.30
C GLU A 431 -35.68 -10.06 12.38
N GLY A 432 -34.85 -9.34 11.61
CA GLY A 432 -34.85 -7.88 11.56
C GLY A 432 -34.33 -7.18 12.81
N GLU A 433 -33.79 -7.94 13.77
CA GLU A 433 -33.17 -7.38 14.97
C GLU A 433 -31.74 -6.89 14.66
N TYR A 434 -31.36 -5.78 15.27
CA TYR A 434 -30.00 -5.27 15.31
C TYR A 434 -29.45 -5.39 16.73
N VAL A 435 -28.27 -5.98 16.85
CA VAL A 435 -27.56 -6.15 18.12
C VAL A 435 -26.26 -5.39 18.08
N SER A 436 -25.95 -4.64 19.14
CA SER A 436 -24.63 -4.06 19.36
C SER A 436 -24.04 -4.52 20.68
N HIS A 437 -22.74 -4.79 20.70
CA HIS A 437 -22.04 -5.21 21.90
C HIS A 437 -20.70 -4.48 22.00
N SER A 438 -20.49 -3.78 23.11
CA SER A 438 -19.20 -3.20 23.47
C SER A 438 -18.41 -4.16 24.33
N PHE A 439 -17.18 -4.46 23.91
CA PHE A 439 -16.30 -5.26 24.75
C PHE A 439 -15.99 -4.55 26.07
N PRO A 440 -15.84 -5.26 27.18
CA PRO A 440 -15.53 -4.63 28.47
C PRO A 440 -14.23 -3.81 28.40
N SER A 441 -14.22 -2.66 29.07
CA SER A 441 -13.00 -1.85 29.18
C SER A 441 -11.81 -2.66 29.67
N GLY A 442 -10.68 -2.59 28.98
CA GLY A 442 -9.49 -3.39 29.25
C GLY A 442 -9.50 -4.80 28.64
N PHE A 443 -10.57 -5.19 27.94
CA PHE A 443 -10.53 -6.40 27.13
C PHE A 443 -9.65 -6.19 25.91
N SER A 444 -8.79 -7.16 25.61
CA SER A 444 -7.94 -7.13 24.43
C SER A 444 -7.79 -8.54 23.87
N ALA A 445 -7.88 -8.64 22.56
CA ALA A 445 -7.53 -9.81 21.78
C ALA A 445 -6.78 -9.33 20.53
N HIS A 446 -6.06 -10.20 19.88
CA HIS A 446 -5.36 -9.83 18.64
C HIS A 446 -6.33 -9.79 17.46
N TRP A 447 -7.12 -10.86 17.30
CA TRP A 447 -8.08 -11.00 16.23
C TRP A 447 -9.47 -11.32 16.76
N VAL A 448 -10.50 -10.92 16.02
CA VAL A 448 -11.89 -11.35 16.18
C VAL A 448 -12.39 -11.92 14.85
N ARG A 449 -13.26 -12.94 14.91
CA ARG A 449 -13.99 -13.47 13.76
C ARG A 449 -15.39 -13.89 14.17
N PHE A 450 -16.25 -14.08 13.17
CA PHE A 450 -17.68 -14.37 13.36
C PHE A 450 -18.06 -15.62 12.61
N GLN A 451 -19.04 -16.34 13.14
CA GLN A 451 -19.59 -17.54 12.53
C GLN A 451 -21.09 -17.62 12.79
N THR A 452 -21.89 -17.95 11.77
CA THR A 452 -23.33 -18.19 11.91
C THR A 452 -23.65 -19.68 11.96
N ASP A 453 -24.75 -20.05 12.54
CA ASP A 453 -25.27 -21.42 12.51
C ASP A 453 -26.17 -21.69 11.30
N THR A 454 -26.54 -20.65 10.54
CA THR A 454 -27.50 -20.68 9.42
C THR A 454 -26.92 -19.93 8.22
N ASP A 455 -27.19 -20.40 7.01
CA ASP A 455 -26.89 -19.69 5.78
C ASP A 455 -27.78 -18.44 5.68
N CYS A 456 -27.19 -17.26 5.58
CA CYS A 456 -27.92 -16.00 5.49
C CYS A 456 -27.06 -14.91 4.84
N THR A 457 -27.62 -13.72 4.64
CA THR A 457 -26.84 -12.51 4.41
C THR A 457 -26.63 -11.82 5.76
N ALA A 458 -25.38 -11.64 6.17
CA ALA A 458 -25.07 -11.10 7.49
C ALA A 458 -24.17 -9.86 7.41
N THR A 459 -24.31 -9.02 8.42
CA THR A 459 -23.41 -7.92 8.73
C THR A 459 -22.78 -8.14 10.09
N ALA A 460 -21.45 -8.06 10.15
CA ALA A 460 -20.67 -8.02 11.39
C ALA A 460 -19.67 -6.86 11.24
N GLN A 461 -20.06 -5.68 11.67
CA GLN A 461 -19.24 -4.48 11.63
C GLN A 461 -18.53 -4.29 12.97
N VAL A 462 -17.29 -3.81 12.91
CA VAL A 462 -16.45 -3.53 14.07
C VAL A 462 -16.05 -2.06 14.04
N THR A 463 -16.20 -1.38 15.18
CA THR A 463 -15.77 0.00 15.36
C THR A 463 -14.80 0.09 16.51
N HIS A 464 -13.74 0.88 16.31
CA HIS A 464 -12.67 1.09 17.28
C HIS A 464 -12.52 2.58 17.61
N THR A 465 -12.35 2.89 18.89
CA THR A 465 -12.07 4.26 19.35
C THR A 465 -10.93 4.28 20.37
#